data_db7e37ea875d1af8836275b8bcc83588
#
_entry.id   db7e37ea875d1af8836275b8bcc83588
#
_cell.length_a   1.000
_cell.length_b   1.000
_cell.length_c   1.000
_cell.angle_alpha   90.00
_cell.angle_beta   90.00
_cell.angle_gamma   90.00
#
_symmetry.space_group_name_H-M   'P 1'
#
loop_
_entity.id
_entity.type
_entity.pdbx_description
1 polymer ?
#
loop_
_entity_poly.entity_id
_entity_poly.type
_entity_poly.pdbx_seq_one_letter_code
_entity_poly.pdbx_strand_id
1 'polypeptide(L)'
;MLDFAVNVRAGSPPGWLTERLTARLAELGRYPSASDERRAVEAVASRHGRDAAQVALLAGGAEGFALLAGLRPKLAALVAPSFTEPEAVFAAAGIPVHHAVLPPPFALAGLARTRGADTPGIPDEADLVVVGNPTNPTGVLHPREHVLALRRPGRLVVVDEAFADAVPGEPESLAGESLPDVLVLRSLTKTWSLAGLRVGYALGAPEVLHRLTARRPHWPLGTLQLEAIAAANAPDAVAEAAAGAARLAVLRTEMTAALRALGLHVVDGAAPFVLFAVPDAELMRKHLETKGIAVRRCDTFVGLPGNYLRAAVRQQWPVLVDAVTEVLQ
;
A
#
# COMPACT_ATOMS: atom_id res chain seq x y z
N MET A 1 6.38 -5.76 -23.77
CA MET A 1 6.83 -4.65 -22.90
C MET A 1 7.04 -5.21 -21.50
N LEU A 2 8.22 -5.00 -20.91
CA LEU A 2 8.52 -5.34 -19.53
C LEU A 2 8.00 -4.21 -18.63
N ASP A 3 6.98 -4.51 -17.81
CA ASP A 3 6.32 -3.51 -16.98
C ASP A 3 6.90 -3.53 -15.56
N PHE A 4 7.75 -2.53 -15.25
CA PHE A 4 8.24 -2.22 -13.91
C PHE A 4 7.49 -1.04 -13.27
N ALA A 5 6.50 -0.45 -13.95
CA ALA A 5 5.73 0.68 -13.41
C ALA A 5 4.63 0.23 -12.45
N VAL A 6 4.01 -0.93 -12.71
CA VAL A 6 2.91 -1.46 -11.92
C VAL A 6 3.42 -2.43 -10.84
N ASN A 7 2.99 -2.20 -9.59
CA ASN A 7 3.42 -2.97 -8.42
C ASN A 7 2.56 -4.23 -8.17
N VAL A 8 2.13 -4.92 -9.20
CA VAL A 8 1.44 -6.22 -9.10
C VAL A 8 2.47 -7.32 -9.25
N ARG A 9 2.46 -8.33 -8.38
CA ARG A 9 3.53 -9.32 -8.24
C ARG A 9 3.76 -10.18 -9.50
N ALA A 10 2.67 -10.62 -10.15
CA ALA A 10 2.72 -11.48 -11.32
C ALA A 10 1.67 -11.06 -12.36
N GLY A 11 1.74 -11.60 -13.56
CA GLY A 11 0.78 -11.34 -14.64
C GLY A 11 -0.60 -11.98 -14.42
N SER A 12 -0.70 -12.98 -13.53
CA SER A 12 -1.93 -13.70 -13.20
C SER A 12 -1.94 -14.13 -11.72
N PRO A 13 -3.12 -14.37 -11.16
CA PRO A 13 -3.24 -15.04 -9.87
C PRO A 13 -2.66 -16.46 -9.89
N PRO A 14 -2.28 -17.04 -8.74
CA PRO A 14 -1.84 -18.42 -8.67
C PRO A 14 -2.98 -19.39 -9.09
N GLY A 15 -2.62 -20.55 -9.65
CA GLY A 15 -3.55 -21.53 -10.22
C GLY A 15 -4.64 -21.95 -9.22
N TRP A 16 -4.24 -22.27 -7.98
CA TRP A 16 -5.20 -22.66 -6.92
C TRP A 16 -6.27 -21.60 -6.63
N LEU A 17 -5.87 -20.30 -6.69
CA LEU A 17 -6.83 -19.20 -6.47
C LEU A 17 -7.74 -19.03 -7.68
N THR A 18 -7.20 -19.15 -8.88
CA THR A 18 -7.99 -19.12 -10.13
C THR A 18 -9.03 -20.25 -10.15
N GLU A 19 -8.65 -21.48 -9.77
CA GLU A 19 -9.55 -22.61 -9.67
C GLU A 19 -10.68 -22.36 -8.67
N ARG A 20 -10.37 -21.86 -7.49
CA ARG A 20 -11.38 -21.50 -6.47
C ARG A 20 -12.36 -20.45 -6.97
N LEU A 21 -11.87 -19.40 -7.63
CA LEU A 21 -12.72 -18.34 -8.18
C LEU A 21 -13.61 -18.91 -9.32
N THR A 22 -13.03 -19.75 -10.19
CA THR A 22 -13.77 -20.37 -11.29
C THR A 22 -14.92 -21.26 -10.78
N ALA A 23 -14.72 -22.00 -9.69
CA ALA A 23 -15.77 -22.82 -9.08
C ALA A 23 -16.98 -21.99 -8.57
N ARG A 24 -16.78 -20.70 -8.31
CA ARG A 24 -17.84 -19.78 -7.82
C ARG A 24 -18.57 -19.05 -8.95
N LEU A 25 -18.15 -19.18 -10.21
CA LEU A 25 -18.76 -18.45 -11.34
C LEU A 25 -20.24 -18.81 -11.55
N ALA A 26 -20.62 -20.05 -11.32
CA ALA A 26 -22.02 -20.51 -11.43
C ALA A 26 -22.97 -19.87 -10.40
N GLU A 27 -22.42 -19.24 -9.36
CA GLU A 27 -23.20 -18.62 -8.29
C GLU A 27 -23.47 -17.12 -8.53
N LEU A 28 -22.93 -16.53 -9.60
CA LEU A 28 -23.06 -15.09 -9.89
C LEU A 28 -24.48 -14.64 -10.23
N GLY A 29 -25.41 -15.57 -10.48
CA GLY A 29 -26.82 -15.26 -10.69
C GLY A 29 -27.60 -14.86 -9.41
N ARG A 30 -26.95 -14.87 -8.24
CA ARG A 30 -27.55 -14.50 -6.95
C ARG A 30 -26.64 -13.53 -6.19
N TYR A 31 -27.25 -12.78 -5.27
CA TYR A 31 -26.47 -11.93 -4.36
C TYR A 31 -25.58 -12.78 -3.45
N PRO A 32 -24.41 -12.25 -3.03
CA PRO A 32 -23.53 -12.91 -2.07
C PRO A 32 -24.28 -13.28 -0.78
N SER A 33 -23.98 -14.45 -0.25
CA SER A 33 -24.62 -14.91 0.99
C SER A 33 -23.98 -14.29 2.23
N ALA A 34 -24.74 -14.16 3.31
CA ALA A 34 -24.20 -13.76 4.61
C ALA A 34 -23.14 -14.76 5.14
N SER A 35 -23.18 -16.03 4.71
CA SER A 35 -22.16 -17.01 5.05
C SER A 35 -20.83 -16.77 4.31
N ASP A 36 -20.86 -16.27 3.07
CA ASP A 36 -19.67 -15.91 2.33
C ASP A 36 -18.97 -14.71 2.97
N GLU A 37 -19.74 -13.68 3.33
CA GLU A 37 -19.21 -12.51 4.03
C GLU A 37 -18.59 -12.89 5.37
N ARG A 38 -19.33 -13.65 6.18
CA ARG A 38 -18.87 -14.11 7.49
C ARG A 38 -17.56 -14.91 7.39
N ARG A 39 -17.47 -15.86 6.44
CA ARG A 39 -16.26 -16.65 6.18
C ARG A 39 -15.06 -15.77 5.82
N ALA A 40 -15.27 -14.74 5.00
CA ALA A 40 -14.21 -13.80 4.63
C ALA A 40 -13.76 -12.94 5.83
N VAL A 41 -14.71 -12.46 6.65
CA VAL A 41 -14.41 -11.71 7.88
C VAL A 41 -13.64 -12.58 8.88
N GLU A 42 -14.10 -13.83 9.11
CA GLU A 42 -13.46 -14.77 10.03
C GLU A 42 -12.02 -15.12 9.59
N ALA A 43 -11.79 -15.30 8.29
CA ALA A 43 -10.45 -15.56 7.75
C ALA A 43 -9.49 -14.40 8.02
N VAL A 44 -9.93 -13.16 7.79
CA VAL A 44 -9.14 -11.94 8.09
C VAL A 44 -8.92 -11.80 9.59
N ALA A 45 -9.97 -11.96 10.40
CA ALA A 45 -9.90 -11.86 11.85
C ALA A 45 -8.90 -12.88 12.43
N SER A 46 -8.99 -14.13 12.00
CA SER A 46 -8.08 -15.21 12.40
C SER A 46 -6.62 -14.92 12.02
N ARG A 47 -6.38 -14.45 10.79
CA ARG A 47 -5.02 -14.09 10.33
C ARG A 47 -4.34 -13.08 11.24
N HIS A 48 -5.08 -12.09 11.71
CA HIS A 48 -4.52 -10.96 12.47
C HIS A 48 -4.77 -11.04 13.98
N GLY A 49 -5.38 -12.12 14.48
CA GLY A 49 -5.74 -12.25 15.90
C GLY A 49 -6.72 -11.18 16.37
N ARG A 50 -7.68 -10.79 15.50
CA ARG A 50 -8.67 -9.73 15.76
C ARG A 50 -10.05 -10.32 15.94
N ASP A 51 -10.93 -9.56 16.59
CA ASP A 51 -12.36 -9.87 16.60
C ASP A 51 -13.01 -9.58 15.24
N ALA A 52 -14.05 -10.34 14.86
CA ALA A 52 -14.79 -10.13 13.62
C ALA A 52 -15.35 -8.70 13.49
N ALA A 53 -15.79 -8.10 14.61
CA ALA A 53 -16.28 -6.72 14.65
C ALA A 53 -15.20 -5.66 14.34
N GLN A 54 -13.94 -6.04 14.34
CA GLN A 54 -12.78 -5.17 14.03
C GLN A 54 -12.31 -5.30 12.57
N VAL A 55 -13.10 -5.94 11.71
CA VAL A 55 -12.82 -6.20 10.29
C VAL A 55 -13.90 -5.57 9.43
N ALA A 56 -13.50 -4.82 8.41
CA ALA A 56 -14.37 -4.39 7.31
C ALA A 56 -13.78 -4.82 5.98
N LEU A 57 -14.49 -5.62 5.20
CA LEU A 57 -14.07 -6.06 3.87
C LEU A 57 -14.22 -4.91 2.87
N LEU A 58 -13.28 -4.75 1.93
CA LEU A 58 -13.21 -3.62 1.00
C LEU A 58 -13.04 -4.07 -0.46
N ALA A 59 -13.58 -3.30 -1.40
CA ALA A 59 -13.30 -3.43 -2.82
C ALA A 59 -11.90 -2.87 -3.18
N GLY A 60 -10.88 -3.39 -2.50
CA GLY A 60 -9.48 -2.95 -2.55
C GLY A 60 -9.17 -1.79 -1.61
N GLY A 61 -7.87 -1.51 -1.40
CA GLY A 61 -7.44 -0.40 -0.54
C GLY A 61 -7.94 0.98 -1.00
N ALA A 62 -8.16 1.16 -2.29
CA ALA A 62 -8.69 2.41 -2.85
C ALA A 62 -10.10 2.74 -2.31
N GLU A 63 -10.98 1.74 -2.13
CA GLU A 63 -12.26 1.98 -1.47
C GLU A 63 -12.06 2.46 -0.03
N GLY A 64 -11.08 1.89 0.69
CA GLY A 64 -10.76 2.35 2.04
C GLY A 64 -10.47 3.85 2.08
N PHE A 65 -9.67 4.35 1.15
CA PHE A 65 -9.40 5.79 1.04
C PHE A 65 -10.65 6.59 0.69
N ALA A 66 -11.45 6.13 -0.28
CA ALA A 66 -12.69 6.80 -0.66
C ALA A 66 -13.66 6.96 0.52
N LEU A 67 -13.73 5.96 1.39
CA LEU A 67 -14.58 5.97 2.57
C LEU A 67 -14.09 6.92 3.68
N LEU A 68 -12.77 7.27 3.72
CA LEU A 68 -12.23 8.20 4.73
C LEU A 68 -12.91 9.57 4.70
N ALA A 69 -13.30 10.06 3.52
CA ALA A 69 -14.04 11.30 3.41
C ALA A 69 -15.38 11.29 4.17
N GLY A 70 -15.99 10.09 4.32
CA GLY A 70 -17.20 9.88 5.10
C GLY A 70 -17.04 10.11 6.60
N LEU A 71 -15.81 10.03 7.12
CA LEU A 71 -15.48 10.35 8.52
C LEU A 71 -15.50 11.86 8.80
N ARG A 72 -15.46 12.70 7.76
CA ARG A 72 -15.50 14.17 7.80
C ARG A 72 -14.43 14.78 8.73
N PRO A 73 -13.15 14.47 8.51
CA PRO A 73 -12.10 15.12 9.28
C PRO A 73 -12.10 16.63 9.01
N LYS A 74 -11.73 17.41 10.03
CA LYS A 74 -11.60 18.88 9.92
C LYS A 74 -10.33 19.25 9.16
N LEU A 75 -9.27 18.50 9.38
CA LEU A 75 -7.98 18.63 8.68
C LEU A 75 -7.34 17.25 8.58
N ALA A 76 -7.09 16.81 7.34
CA ALA A 76 -6.34 15.59 7.08
C ALA A 76 -4.86 15.91 6.86
N ALA A 77 -3.96 15.28 7.59
CA ALA A 77 -2.52 15.35 7.33
C ALA A 77 -2.07 14.10 6.56
N LEU A 78 -1.37 14.31 5.45
CA LEU A 78 -0.78 13.25 4.63
C LEU A 78 0.72 13.26 4.81
N VAL A 79 1.28 12.17 5.30
CA VAL A 79 2.74 12.00 5.36
C VAL A 79 3.25 11.77 3.94
N ALA A 80 4.03 12.71 3.43
CA ALA A 80 4.51 12.73 2.04
C ALA A 80 6.05 12.58 1.97
N PRO A 81 6.62 12.03 0.88
CA PRO A 81 5.96 11.54 -0.33
C PRO A 81 5.11 10.30 -0.08
N SER A 82 3.89 10.25 -0.63
CA SER A 82 2.99 9.11 -0.44
C SER A 82 2.06 8.90 -1.63
N PHE A 83 1.26 7.84 -1.57
CA PHE A 83 0.23 7.56 -2.55
C PHE A 83 -0.79 8.69 -2.62
N THR A 84 -1.16 9.11 -3.83
CA THR A 84 -1.92 10.35 -4.09
C THR A 84 -3.44 10.21 -3.98
N GLU A 85 -3.97 8.99 -3.86
CA GLU A 85 -5.42 8.73 -3.78
C GLU A 85 -6.09 9.42 -2.58
N PRO A 86 -5.53 9.41 -1.35
CA PRO A 86 -6.14 10.10 -0.22
C PRO A 86 -6.31 11.61 -0.47
N GLU A 87 -5.31 12.25 -1.08
CA GLU A 87 -5.38 13.67 -1.43
C GLU A 87 -6.53 13.97 -2.39
N ALA A 88 -6.63 13.18 -3.47
CA ALA A 88 -7.70 13.32 -4.47
C ALA A 88 -9.09 13.14 -3.84
N VAL A 89 -9.24 12.17 -2.93
CA VAL A 89 -10.50 11.91 -2.21
C VAL A 89 -10.86 13.08 -1.29
N PHE A 90 -9.93 13.59 -0.51
CA PHE A 90 -10.19 14.69 0.41
C PHE A 90 -10.46 15.99 -0.35
N ALA A 91 -9.72 16.28 -1.42
CA ALA A 91 -9.96 17.44 -2.28
C ALA A 91 -11.37 17.39 -2.91
N ALA A 92 -11.78 16.23 -3.43
CA ALA A 92 -13.12 16.05 -4.00
C ALA A 92 -14.25 16.24 -2.97
N ALA A 93 -13.96 15.94 -1.68
CA ALA A 93 -14.90 16.12 -0.58
C ALA A 93 -14.84 17.53 0.08
N GLY A 94 -13.96 18.41 -0.39
CA GLY A 94 -13.76 19.75 0.20
C GLY A 94 -13.11 19.71 1.58
N ILE A 95 -12.39 18.64 1.92
CA ILE A 95 -11.70 18.48 3.19
C ILE A 95 -10.30 19.07 3.06
N PRO A 96 -9.89 19.98 3.98
CA PRO A 96 -8.54 20.54 3.97
C PRO A 96 -7.47 19.47 4.15
N VAL A 97 -6.37 19.58 3.37
CA VAL A 97 -5.22 18.67 3.43
C VAL A 97 -3.97 19.43 3.80
N HIS A 98 -3.18 18.88 4.72
CA HIS A 98 -1.83 19.30 5.02
C HIS A 98 -0.83 18.22 4.61
N HIS A 99 0.22 18.57 3.88
CA HIS A 99 1.29 17.64 3.54
C HIS A 99 2.43 17.74 4.56
N ALA A 100 2.60 16.71 5.37
CA ALA A 100 3.75 16.55 6.24
C ALA A 100 4.90 15.94 5.44
N VAL A 101 5.67 16.80 4.75
CA VAL A 101 6.72 16.36 3.81
C VAL A 101 7.96 15.91 4.56
N LEU A 102 8.37 14.65 4.34
CA LEU A 102 9.60 14.09 4.86
C LEU A 102 10.76 14.38 3.91
N PRO A 103 11.85 14.99 4.39
CA PRO A 103 13.07 15.08 3.60
C PRO A 103 13.75 13.71 3.47
N PRO A 104 14.63 13.51 2.49
CA PRO A 104 15.47 12.32 2.45
C PRO A 104 16.21 12.11 3.79
N PRO A 105 16.30 10.88 4.30
CA PRO A 105 15.92 9.60 3.73
C PRO A 105 14.42 9.22 3.89
N PHE A 106 13.51 10.15 3.99
CA PHE A 106 12.04 9.97 4.07
C PHE A 106 11.57 9.20 5.31
N ALA A 107 12.27 9.34 6.43
CA ALA A 107 11.98 8.63 7.67
C ALA A 107 11.08 9.44 8.60
N LEU A 108 10.06 8.80 9.20
CA LEU A 108 9.12 9.41 10.17
C LEU A 108 9.80 9.98 11.42
N ALA A 109 10.97 9.47 11.82
CA ALA A 109 11.73 9.97 12.98
C ALA A 109 11.99 11.49 12.94
N GLY A 110 12.00 12.08 11.73
CA GLY A 110 12.13 13.52 11.54
C GLY A 110 10.91 14.33 12.00
N LEU A 111 9.69 13.78 11.90
CA LEU A 111 8.45 14.49 12.27
C LEU A 111 8.20 14.55 13.78
N ALA A 112 8.63 13.55 14.53
CA ALA A 112 8.39 13.48 15.98
C ALA A 112 9.22 14.49 16.80
N ARG A 113 10.22 15.13 16.20
CA ARG A 113 11.19 16.00 16.88
C ARG A 113 11.00 17.51 16.68
N THR A 114 10.09 17.93 15.83
CA THR A 114 9.96 19.33 15.45
C THR A 114 8.75 19.98 16.11
N ARG A 115 8.97 20.52 17.31
CA ARG A 115 8.12 21.54 17.92
C ARG A 115 8.63 22.92 17.48
N GLY A 116 8.14 23.43 16.36
CA GLY A 116 8.47 24.78 15.89
C GLY A 116 7.66 25.14 14.65
N ALA A 117 7.28 26.38 14.51
CA ALA A 117 6.35 26.88 13.49
C ALA A 117 6.88 26.77 12.03
N ASP A 118 8.17 26.48 11.83
CA ASP A 118 8.82 26.49 10.49
C ASP A 118 9.27 25.11 10.00
N THR A 119 8.89 24.02 10.65
CA THR A 119 9.26 22.67 10.25
C THR A 119 8.03 21.89 9.78
N PRO A 120 8.14 21.05 8.72
CA PRO A 120 7.01 20.30 8.15
C PRO A 120 6.55 19.21 9.12
N GLY A 121 5.89 19.61 10.20
CA GLY A 121 5.28 18.72 11.18
C GLY A 121 3.83 18.41 10.83
N ILE A 122 3.22 17.48 11.58
CA ILE A 122 1.78 17.26 11.53
C ILE A 122 1.12 18.30 12.45
N PRO A 123 0.22 19.17 11.92
CA PRO A 123 -0.47 20.16 12.73
C PRO A 123 -1.22 19.53 13.89
N ASP A 124 -1.27 20.25 15.01
CA ASP A 124 -2.00 19.79 16.20
C ASP A 124 -3.50 19.63 15.94
N GLU A 125 -4.05 20.46 15.04
CA GLU A 125 -5.45 20.48 14.61
C GLU A 125 -5.82 19.31 13.69
N ALA A 126 -4.84 18.62 13.09
CA ALA A 126 -5.13 17.48 12.22
C ALA A 126 -5.75 16.35 13.06
N ASP A 127 -7.01 16.04 12.76
CA ASP A 127 -7.78 15.00 13.42
C ASP A 127 -7.78 13.66 12.64
N LEU A 128 -7.17 13.66 11.45
CA LEU A 128 -6.86 12.46 10.68
C LEU A 128 -5.45 12.56 10.10
N VAL A 129 -4.67 11.49 10.22
CA VAL A 129 -3.33 11.36 9.62
C VAL A 129 -3.29 10.11 8.77
N VAL A 130 -2.75 10.19 7.54
CA VAL A 130 -2.52 9.03 6.67
C VAL A 130 -1.02 8.83 6.49
N VAL A 131 -0.57 7.61 6.70
CA VAL A 131 0.83 7.18 6.49
C VAL A 131 0.87 5.84 5.76
N GLY A 132 1.73 5.69 4.74
CA GLY A 132 2.00 4.41 4.09
C GLY A 132 3.09 3.63 4.83
N ASN A 133 2.91 2.33 5.06
CA ASN A 133 3.93 1.50 5.69
C ASN A 133 3.95 0.05 5.15
N PRO A 134 4.89 -0.32 4.26
CA PRO A 134 5.89 0.55 3.59
C PRO A 134 5.26 1.62 2.70
N THR A 135 5.91 2.78 2.64
CA THR A 135 5.41 3.93 1.87
C THR A 135 5.58 3.71 0.36
N ASN A 136 4.58 4.06 -0.43
CA ASN A 136 4.69 4.23 -1.87
C ASN A 136 4.77 5.75 -2.19
N PRO A 137 5.84 6.28 -2.85
CA PRO A 137 6.78 5.57 -3.73
C PRO A 137 8.15 5.25 -3.11
N THR A 138 8.43 5.65 -1.88
CA THR A 138 9.79 5.59 -1.30
C THR A 138 10.24 4.17 -0.96
N GLY A 139 9.29 3.28 -0.65
CA GLY A 139 9.57 1.94 -0.15
C GLY A 139 9.97 1.90 1.32
N VAL A 140 10.10 3.04 1.97
CA VAL A 140 10.54 3.13 3.38
C VAL A 140 9.56 2.40 4.28
N LEU A 141 10.11 1.54 5.14
CA LEU A 141 9.39 0.87 6.22
C LEU A 141 9.68 1.63 7.51
N HIS A 142 8.67 2.27 8.05
CA HIS A 142 8.78 3.03 9.29
C HIS A 142 8.63 2.10 10.50
N PRO A 143 9.48 2.24 11.53
CA PRO A 143 9.30 1.56 12.80
C PRO A 143 7.89 1.81 13.36
N ARG A 144 7.25 0.76 13.88
CA ARG A 144 5.88 0.84 14.40
C ARG A 144 5.72 1.88 15.51
N GLU A 145 6.75 2.05 16.36
CA GLU A 145 6.77 3.07 17.40
C GLU A 145 6.69 4.50 16.83
N HIS A 146 7.29 4.76 15.66
CA HIS A 146 7.19 6.06 15.00
C HIS A 146 5.80 6.30 14.41
N VAL A 147 5.15 5.25 13.90
CA VAL A 147 3.76 5.34 13.43
C VAL A 147 2.83 5.57 14.62
N LEU A 148 3.02 4.86 15.72
CA LEU A 148 2.23 5.01 16.94
C LEU A 148 2.43 6.37 17.61
N ALA A 149 3.59 7.00 17.46
CA ALA A 149 3.86 8.35 17.96
C ALA A 149 3.04 9.46 17.25
N LEU A 150 2.39 9.15 16.12
CA LEU A 150 1.46 10.05 15.44
C LEU A 150 0.11 10.18 16.16
N ARG A 151 -0.20 9.25 17.07
CA ARG A 151 -1.46 9.21 17.82
C ARG A 151 -1.57 10.38 18.79
N ARG A 152 -2.78 10.91 18.90
CA ARG A 152 -3.16 11.96 19.84
C ARG A 152 -4.64 11.82 20.20
N PRO A 153 -5.11 12.34 21.35
CA PRO A 153 -6.52 12.39 21.63
C PRO A 153 -7.31 13.09 20.51
N GLY A 154 -8.35 12.43 20.01
CA GLY A 154 -9.21 12.95 18.92
C GLY A 154 -8.65 12.82 17.51
N ARG A 155 -7.48 12.21 17.33
CA ARG A 155 -6.86 11.96 16.03
C ARG A 155 -6.96 10.49 15.64
N LEU A 156 -7.42 10.21 14.42
CA LEU A 156 -7.36 8.90 13.79
C LEU A 156 -6.08 8.78 12.96
N VAL A 157 -5.28 7.74 13.20
CA VAL A 157 -4.13 7.38 12.37
C VAL A 157 -4.54 6.27 11.41
N VAL A 158 -4.48 6.56 10.11
CA VAL A 158 -4.74 5.60 9.02
C VAL A 158 -3.40 5.12 8.48
N VAL A 159 -3.17 3.81 8.56
CA VAL A 159 -1.94 3.18 8.09
C VAL A 159 -2.24 2.40 6.81
N ASP A 160 -1.67 2.84 5.69
CA ASP A 160 -1.75 2.12 4.43
C ASP A 160 -0.69 1.02 4.38
N GLU A 161 -1.11 -0.20 4.68
CA GLU A 161 -0.29 -1.40 4.64
C GLU A 161 -0.52 -2.23 3.35
N ALA A 162 -0.80 -1.56 2.23
CA ALA A 162 -1.03 -2.25 0.95
C ALA A 162 0.15 -3.10 0.45
N PHE A 163 1.34 -2.89 1.00
CA PHE A 163 2.56 -3.62 0.66
C PHE A 163 3.18 -4.38 1.85
N ALA A 164 2.51 -4.45 2.99
CA ALA A 164 3.05 -5.14 4.17
C ALA A 164 3.28 -6.64 3.90
N ASP A 165 2.40 -7.30 3.13
CA ASP A 165 2.54 -8.71 2.71
C ASP A 165 3.83 -8.99 1.90
N ALA A 166 4.51 -7.96 1.40
CA ALA A 166 5.76 -8.08 0.65
C ALA A 166 7.01 -7.93 1.53
N VAL A 167 6.82 -7.67 2.83
CA VAL A 167 7.88 -7.54 3.83
C VAL A 167 7.97 -8.83 4.64
N PRO A 168 9.12 -9.53 4.66
CA PRO A 168 9.26 -10.77 5.42
C PRO A 168 8.92 -10.59 6.90
N GLY A 169 7.96 -11.39 7.38
CA GLY A 169 7.50 -11.36 8.78
C GLY A 169 6.68 -10.16 9.20
N GLU A 170 6.44 -9.19 8.33
CA GLU A 170 5.64 -7.98 8.59
C GLU A 170 5.95 -7.29 9.95
N PRO A 171 7.25 -7.04 10.30
CA PRO A 171 7.67 -6.68 11.67
C PRO A 171 7.07 -5.36 12.15
N GLU A 172 6.74 -4.44 11.24
CA GLU A 172 6.24 -3.11 11.56
C GLU A 172 4.74 -2.97 11.32
N SER A 173 4.03 -4.08 11.03
CA SER A 173 2.59 -4.07 10.81
C SER A 173 1.82 -3.76 12.10
N LEU A 174 0.78 -2.94 11.99
CA LEU A 174 -0.18 -2.67 13.05
C LEU A 174 -1.50 -3.46 12.87
N ALA A 175 -1.55 -4.37 11.91
CA ALA A 175 -2.75 -5.15 11.61
C ALA A 175 -3.24 -6.01 12.80
N GLY A 176 -2.31 -6.51 13.64
CA GLY A 176 -2.62 -7.26 14.85
C GLY A 176 -2.99 -6.40 16.06
N GLU A 177 -2.84 -5.06 15.99
CA GLU A 177 -3.03 -4.16 17.14
C GLU A 177 -4.48 -3.69 17.28
N SER A 178 -5.09 -3.94 18.44
CA SER A 178 -6.44 -3.46 18.77
C SER A 178 -6.38 -2.07 19.43
N LEU A 179 -6.26 -1.02 18.64
CA LEU A 179 -6.16 0.38 19.10
C LEU A 179 -7.40 1.18 18.67
N PRO A 180 -7.98 2.02 19.54
CA PRO A 180 -9.24 2.72 19.26
C PRO A 180 -9.11 3.81 18.18
N ASP A 181 -7.92 4.30 17.95
CA ASP A 181 -7.58 5.45 17.10
C ASP A 181 -6.60 5.10 15.95
N VAL A 182 -6.49 3.80 15.61
CA VAL A 182 -5.70 3.31 14.47
C VAL A 182 -6.59 2.53 13.52
N LEU A 183 -6.53 2.88 12.23
CA LEU A 183 -7.19 2.19 11.13
C LEU A 183 -6.13 1.67 10.16
N VAL A 184 -6.04 0.37 9.98
CA VAL A 184 -5.11 -0.25 9.03
C VAL A 184 -5.85 -0.62 7.75
N LEU A 185 -5.34 -0.21 6.60
CA LEU A 185 -5.85 -0.59 5.28
C LEU A 185 -4.93 -1.64 4.65
N ARG A 186 -5.49 -2.76 4.23
CA ARG A 186 -4.77 -3.86 3.58
C ARG A 186 -5.29 -4.08 2.16
N SER A 187 -4.38 -4.38 1.24
CA SER A 187 -4.69 -4.68 -0.16
C SER A 187 -4.18 -6.06 -0.54
N LEU A 188 -5.06 -6.91 -1.02
CA LEU A 188 -4.71 -8.24 -1.55
C LEU A 188 -4.37 -8.19 -3.07
N THR A 189 -4.58 -7.03 -3.70
CA THR A 189 -4.43 -6.87 -5.16
C THR A 189 -3.01 -7.03 -5.65
N LYS A 190 -2.01 -6.70 -4.80
CA LYS A 190 -0.59 -6.69 -5.20
C LYS A 190 0.04 -8.07 -5.05
N THR A 191 -0.09 -8.66 -3.89
CA THR A 191 0.48 -9.96 -3.53
C THR A 191 -0.12 -11.09 -4.37
N TRP A 192 -1.43 -11.06 -4.61
CA TRP A 192 -2.17 -12.13 -5.27
C TRP A 192 -2.50 -11.85 -6.74
N SER A 193 -1.97 -10.76 -7.31
CA SER A 193 -2.24 -10.37 -8.71
C SER A 193 -3.73 -10.23 -9.02
N LEU A 194 -4.47 -9.65 -8.08
CA LEU A 194 -5.93 -9.46 -8.13
C LEU A 194 -6.32 -8.00 -8.43
N ALA A 195 -5.50 -7.27 -9.16
CA ALA A 195 -5.75 -5.86 -9.44
C ALA A 195 -7.11 -5.61 -10.11
N GLY A 196 -7.52 -6.50 -11.02
CA GLY A 196 -8.82 -6.45 -11.70
C GLY A 196 -10.00 -6.85 -10.81
N LEU A 197 -9.79 -7.68 -9.78
CA LEU A 197 -10.86 -8.14 -8.90
C LEU A 197 -11.21 -7.15 -7.78
N ARG A 198 -10.30 -6.24 -7.42
CA ARG A 198 -10.52 -5.24 -6.36
C ARG A 198 -10.84 -5.86 -5.00
N VAL A 199 -9.82 -6.27 -4.26
CA VAL A 199 -9.97 -6.96 -2.96
C VAL A 199 -9.03 -6.39 -1.91
N GLY A 200 -9.54 -6.21 -0.70
CA GLY A 200 -8.81 -5.68 0.45
C GLY A 200 -9.68 -5.68 1.70
N TYR A 201 -9.18 -5.11 2.77
CA TYR A 201 -9.92 -4.96 4.02
C TYR A 201 -9.34 -3.84 4.87
N ALA A 202 -10.15 -3.38 5.83
CA ALA A 202 -9.73 -2.48 6.90
C ALA A 202 -9.81 -3.18 8.25
N LEU A 203 -8.89 -2.84 9.14
CA LEU A 203 -8.82 -3.31 10.52
C LEU A 203 -8.83 -2.10 11.45
N GLY A 204 -9.71 -2.06 12.42
CA GLY A 204 -9.85 -0.92 13.33
C GLY A 204 -10.86 -1.17 14.43
N ALA A 205 -11.06 -0.17 15.30
CA ALA A 205 -12.11 -0.24 16.31
C ALA A 205 -13.49 -0.33 15.66
N PRO A 206 -14.44 -1.12 16.23
CA PRO A 206 -15.78 -1.29 15.66
C PRO A 206 -16.49 0.04 15.37
N GLU A 207 -16.38 1.03 16.25
CA GLU A 207 -16.99 2.35 16.10
C GLU A 207 -16.42 3.12 14.91
N VAL A 208 -15.10 3.00 14.67
CA VAL A 208 -14.43 3.62 13.51
C VAL A 208 -14.90 2.94 12.23
N LEU A 209 -14.91 1.61 12.20
CA LEU A 209 -15.36 0.83 11.04
C LEU A 209 -16.83 1.06 10.73
N HIS A 210 -17.70 1.14 11.75
CA HIS A 210 -19.12 1.47 11.57
C HIS A 210 -19.29 2.84 10.88
N ARG A 211 -18.61 3.86 11.37
CA ARG A 211 -18.63 5.20 10.75
C ARG A 211 -18.05 5.19 9.34
N LEU A 212 -16.95 4.47 9.11
CA LEU A 212 -16.28 4.34 7.82
C LEU A 212 -17.24 3.76 6.77
N THR A 213 -17.97 2.70 7.13
CA THR A 213 -18.82 1.92 6.22
C THR A 213 -20.27 2.38 6.16
N ALA A 214 -20.69 3.34 6.98
CA ALA A 214 -22.08 3.76 7.16
C ALA A 214 -22.81 4.20 5.88
N ARG A 215 -22.08 4.58 4.84
CA ARG A 215 -22.63 5.06 3.55
C ARG A 215 -22.48 4.07 2.42
N ARG A 216 -22.01 2.86 2.71
CA ARG A 216 -21.86 1.82 1.69
C ARG A 216 -23.23 1.26 1.29
N PRO A 217 -23.41 0.87 0.03
CA PRO A 217 -24.61 0.15 -0.39
C PRO A 217 -24.69 -1.24 0.28
N HIS A 218 -25.87 -1.85 0.25
CA HIS A 218 -25.99 -3.27 0.53
C HIS A 218 -25.18 -4.09 -0.47
N TRP A 219 -24.59 -5.20 -0.03
CA TRP A 219 -23.69 -6.05 -0.86
C TRP A 219 -22.60 -5.27 -1.57
N PRO A 220 -21.72 -4.60 -0.84
CA PRO A 220 -20.64 -3.78 -1.45
C PRO A 220 -19.59 -4.62 -2.15
N LEU A 221 -19.55 -5.92 -1.90
CA LEU A 221 -18.63 -6.89 -2.47
C LEU A 221 -19.40 -8.04 -3.14
N GLY A 222 -18.89 -8.49 -4.29
CA GLY A 222 -19.45 -9.65 -4.99
C GLY A 222 -18.91 -10.99 -4.47
N THR A 223 -19.53 -12.09 -4.88
CA THR A 223 -19.17 -13.46 -4.47
C THR A 223 -17.69 -13.78 -4.69
N LEU A 224 -17.13 -13.41 -5.84
CA LEU A 224 -15.72 -13.68 -6.17
C LEU A 224 -14.75 -12.88 -5.28
N GLN A 225 -15.11 -11.65 -4.90
CA GLN A 225 -14.32 -10.83 -4.00
C GLN A 225 -14.28 -11.45 -2.59
N LEU A 226 -15.44 -11.87 -2.06
CA LEU A 226 -15.54 -12.53 -0.77
C LEU A 226 -14.75 -13.84 -0.74
N GLU A 227 -14.87 -14.67 -1.80
CA GLU A 227 -14.11 -15.90 -1.93
C GLU A 227 -12.59 -15.62 -1.98
N ALA A 228 -12.15 -14.63 -2.76
CA ALA A 228 -10.74 -14.26 -2.85
C ALA A 228 -10.19 -13.77 -1.50
N ILE A 229 -10.95 -12.97 -0.76
CA ILE A 229 -10.52 -12.48 0.56
C ILE A 229 -10.39 -13.64 1.54
N ALA A 230 -11.39 -14.53 1.60
CA ALA A 230 -11.34 -15.72 2.45
C ALA A 230 -10.15 -16.62 2.11
N ALA A 231 -9.95 -16.91 0.81
CA ALA A 231 -8.89 -17.77 0.33
C ALA A 231 -7.49 -17.21 0.57
N ALA A 232 -7.30 -15.92 0.31
CA ALA A 232 -5.99 -15.24 0.46
C ALA A 232 -5.56 -15.05 1.93
N ASN A 233 -6.49 -15.17 2.88
CA ASN A 233 -6.20 -15.10 4.32
C ASN A 233 -6.19 -16.48 5.01
N ALA A 234 -6.35 -17.58 4.25
CA ALA A 234 -6.18 -18.93 4.78
C ALA A 234 -4.70 -19.20 5.16
N PRO A 235 -4.42 -20.06 6.17
CA PRO A 235 -3.06 -20.29 6.66
C PRO A 235 -2.05 -20.67 5.56
N ASP A 236 -2.42 -21.54 4.63
CA ASP A 236 -1.53 -21.97 3.53
C ASP A 236 -1.21 -20.81 2.58
N ALA A 237 -2.21 -19.96 2.27
CA ALA A 237 -2.00 -18.77 1.46
C ALA A 237 -1.08 -17.75 2.18
N VAL A 238 -1.27 -17.56 3.47
CA VAL A 238 -0.40 -16.69 4.28
C VAL A 238 1.05 -17.21 4.27
N ALA A 239 1.25 -18.52 4.40
CA ALA A 239 2.57 -19.14 4.31
C ALA A 239 3.21 -18.97 2.91
N GLU A 240 2.41 -19.10 1.84
CA GLU A 240 2.87 -18.85 0.45
C GLU A 240 3.27 -17.39 0.25
N ALA A 241 2.46 -16.44 0.78
CA ALA A 241 2.78 -15.02 0.73
C ALA A 241 4.09 -14.69 1.44
N ALA A 242 4.30 -15.25 2.65
CA ALA A 242 5.53 -15.08 3.43
C ALA A 242 6.77 -15.63 2.68
N ALA A 243 6.69 -16.84 2.12
CA ALA A 243 7.75 -17.39 1.28
C ALA A 243 8.04 -16.52 0.05
N GLY A 244 6.99 -15.94 -0.53
CA GLY A 244 7.11 -14.98 -1.62
C GLY A 244 7.77 -13.67 -1.23
N ALA A 245 7.46 -13.13 -0.05
CA ALA A 245 8.09 -11.94 0.50
C ALA A 245 9.61 -12.15 0.72
N ALA A 246 10.01 -13.31 1.25
CA ALA A 246 11.42 -13.66 1.42
C ALA A 246 12.19 -13.68 0.07
N ARG A 247 11.62 -14.32 -0.96
CA ARG A 247 12.23 -14.30 -2.30
C ARG A 247 12.32 -12.90 -2.88
N LEU A 248 11.29 -12.09 -2.69
CA LEU A 248 11.25 -10.71 -3.18
C LEU A 248 12.30 -9.82 -2.49
N ALA A 249 12.56 -10.04 -1.19
CA ALA A 249 13.58 -9.32 -0.45
C ALA A 249 14.99 -9.58 -1.02
N VAL A 250 15.29 -10.82 -1.42
CA VAL A 250 16.56 -11.15 -2.10
C VAL A 250 16.69 -10.39 -3.42
N LEU A 251 15.68 -10.49 -4.28
CA LEU A 251 15.69 -9.78 -5.58
C LEU A 251 15.82 -8.27 -5.42
N ARG A 252 15.16 -7.69 -4.40
CA ARG A 252 15.28 -6.26 -4.11
C ARG A 252 16.70 -5.89 -3.72
N THR A 253 17.34 -6.68 -2.87
CA THR A 253 18.73 -6.46 -2.45
C THR A 253 19.68 -6.49 -3.64
N GLU A 254 19.56 -7.48 -4.51
CA GLU A 254 20.36 -7.63 -5.72
C GLU A 254 20.15 -6.43 -6.68
N MET A 255 18.91 -6.09 -6.99
CA MET A 255 18.55 -4.96 -7.85
C MET A 255 19.06 -3.63 -7.29
N THR A 256 18.93 -3.41 -5.97
CA THR A 256 19.44 -2.21 -5.29
C THR A 256 20.95 -2.12 -5.39
N ALA A 257 21.66 -3.23 -5.14
CA ALA A 257 23.12 -3.26 -5.25
C ALA A 257 23.60 -2.97 -6.69
N ALA A 258 22.93 -3.53 -7.68
CA ALA A 258 23.26 -3.30 -9.10
C ALA A 258 23.07 -1.83 -9.51
N LEU A 259 21.94 -1.20 -9.12
CA LEU A 259 21.70 0.21 -9.40
C LEU A 259 22.71 1.12 -8.68
N ARG A 260 23.07 0.80 -7.45
CA ARG A 260 24.11 1.54 -6.70
C ARG A 260 25.50 1.40 -7.31
N ALA A 261 25.81 0.24 -7.88
CA ALA A 261 27.07 0.02 -8.59
C ALA A 261 27.22 0.92 -9.84
N LEU A 262 26.10 1.40 -10.41
CA LEU A 262 26.10 2.42 -11.48
C LEU A 262 26.26 3.86 -10.95
N GLY A 263 26.49 4.05 -9.66
CA GLY A 263 26.60 5.38 -9.02
C GLY A 263 25.26 6.05 -8.71
N LEU A 264 24.14 5.35 -8.87
CA LEU A 264 22.82 5.91 -8.61
C LEU A 264 22.49 5.91 -7.11
N HIS A 265 21.83 6.98 -6.66
CA HIS A 265 21.25 7.01 -5.34
C HIS A 265 19.97 6.17 -5.32
N VAL A 266 19.92 5.12 -4.50
CA VAL A 266 18.75 4.26 -4.30
C VAL A 266 18.30 4.39 -2.85
N VAL A 267 17.03 4.72 -2.66
CA VAL A 267 16.41 4.86 -1.32
C VAL A 267 16.31 3.48 -0.66
N ASP A 268 16.69 3.39 0.61
CA ASP A 268 16.52 2.18 1.40
C ASP A 268 15.04 1.93 1.67
N GLY A 269 14.56 0.76 1.26
CA GLY A 269 13.15 0.41 1.38
C GLY A 269 12.91 -1.09 1.51
N ALA A 270 11.72 -1.45 1.99
CA ALA A 270 11.27 -2.82 2.18
C ALA A 270 10.13 -3.23 1.22
N ALA A 271 9.59 -2.29 0.45
CA ALA A 271 8.48 -2.51 -0.48
C ALA A 271 8.87 -3.38 -1.69
N PRO A 272 7.90 -3.88 -2.47
CA PRO A 272 8.14 -4.67 -3.69
C PRO A 272 8.59 -3.80 -4.90
N PHE A 273 9.25 -2.70 -4.63
CA PHE A 273 9.80 -1.77 -5.63
C PHE A 273 11.00 -1.03 -5.05
N VAL A 274 11.79 -0.43 -5.92
CA VAL A 274 12.90 0.45 -5.56
C VAL A 274 12.63 1.86 -6.10
N LEU A 275 13.01 2.87 -5.32
CA LEU A 275 13.03 4.28 -5.71
C LEU A 275 14.48 4.71 -5.89
N PHE A 276 14.83 5.24 -7.07
CA PHE A 276 16.19 5.64 -7.39
C PHE A 276 16.22 6.97 -8.13
N ALA A 277 17.25 7.75 -7.88
CA ALA A 277 17.48 9.03 -8.56
C ALA A 277 18.37 8.82 -9.79
N VAL A 278 18.05 9.54 -10.86
CA VAL A 278 18.81 9.60 -12.10
C VAL A 278 19.09 11.07 -12.47
N PRO A 279 20.09 11.37 -13.31
CA PRO A 279 20.38 12.75 -13.71
C PRO A 279 19.19 13.43 -14.42
N ASP A 280 18.52 12.72 -15.33
CA ASP A 280 17.34 13.17 -16.05
C ASP A 280 16.32 12.01 -16.12
N ALA A 281 15.26 12.11 -15.31
CA ALA A 281 14.25 11.05 -15.22
C ALA A 281 13.38 10.95 -16.47
N GLU A 282 13.12 12.06 -17.16
CA GLU A 282 12.30 12.04 -18.37
C GLU A 282 13.07 11.44 -19.56
N LEU A 283 14.35 11.80 -19.71
CA LEU A 283 15.24 11.20 -20.72
C LEU A 283 15.38 9.70 -20.47
N MET A 284 15.70 9.30 -19.23
CA MET A 284 15.83 7.90 -18.83
C MET A 284 14.54 7.12 -19.12
N ARG A 285 13.39 7.65 -18.72
CA ARG A 285 12.09 7.01 -18.94
C ARG A 285 11.82 6.80 -20.43
N LYS A 286 12.05 7.83 -21.27
CA LYS A 286 11.87 7.73 -22.73
C LYS A 286 12.79 6.69 -23.35
N HIS A 287 14.05 6.65 -22.93
CA HIS A 287 14.99 5.64 -23.41
C HIS A 287 14.52 4.24 -23.05
N LEU A 288 14.14 3.99 -21.79
CA LEU A 288 13.62 2.70 -21.35
C LEU A 288 12.37 2.28 -22.14
N GLU A 289 11.48 3.25 -22.44
CA GLU A 289 10.28 3.02 -23.26
C GLU A 289 10.64 2.54 -24.69
N THR A 290 11.68 3.10 -25.32
CA THR A 290 12.17 2.63 -26.64
C THR A 290 12.70 1.19 -26.60
N LYS A 291 13.19 0.74 -25.43
CA LYS A 291 13.60 -0.64 -25.17
C LYS A 291 12.45 -1.56 -24.75
N GLY A 292 11.22 -1.05 -24.76
CA GLY A 292 10.04 -1.81 -24.32
C GLY A 292 9.99 -2.02 -22.80
N ILE A 293 10.57 -1.12 -22.01
CA ILE A 293 10.60 -1.17 -20.53
C ILE A 293 9.82 0.02 -19.98
N ALA A 294 8.81 -0.24 -19.13
CA ALA A 294 8.05 0.77 -18.46
C ALA A 294 8.50 0.92 -17.00
N VAL A 295 8.77 2.15 -16.55
CA VAL A 295 9.02 2.52 -15.14
C VAL A 295 8.07 3.61 -14.69
N ARG A 296 7.85 3.77 -13.39
CA ARG A 296 6.96 4.80 -12.85
C ARG A 296 7.69 6.13 -12.71
N ARG A 297 7.18 7.18 -13.34
CA ARG A 297 7.58 8.57 -13.06
C ARG A 297 7.15 8.97 -11.65
N CYS A 298 7.95 9.78 -10.98
CA CYS A 298 7.74 10.12 -9.57
C CYS A 298 7.56 11.61 -9.28
N ASP A 299 7.63 12.47 -10.27
CA ASP A 299 7.37 13.91 -10.20
C ASP A 299 5.92 14.29 -9.81
N THR A 300 5.02 13.32 -9.79
CA THR A 300 3.62 13.49 -9.36
C THR A 300 3.42 13.29 -7.86
N PHE A 301 4.44 12.88 -7.12
CA PHE A 301 4.35 12.68 -5.67
C PHE A 301 4.82 13.91 -4.94
N VAL A 302 3.97 14.48 -4.09
CA VAL A 302 4.30 15.68 -3.30
C VAL A 302 5.56 15.44 -2.46
N GLY A 303 6.49 16.40 -2.49
CA GLY A 303 7.73 16.34 -1.73
C GLY A 303 8.83 15.45 -2.33
N LEU A 304 8.62 14.86 -3.51
CA LEU A 304 9.63 14.08 -4.19
C LEU A 304 10.24 14.88 -5.38
N PRO A 305 11.56 15.05 -5.42
CA PRO A 305 12.23 15.69 -6.57
C PRO A 305 11.92 14.97 -7.89
N GLY A 306 11.84 15.73 -8.99
CA GLY A 306 11.44 15.22 -10.30
C GLY A 306 12.46 14.29 -10.98
N ASN A 307 13.63 14.09 -10.39
CA ASN A 307 14.69 13.21 -10.89
C ASN A 307 14.61 11.76 -10.38
N TYR A 308 13.52 11.38 -9.67
CA TYR A 308 13.33 10.02 -9.20
C TYR A 308 12.49 9.19 -10.16
N LEU A 309 12.84 7.91 -10.25
CA LEU A 309 12.04 6.85 -10.89
C LEU A 309 11.79 5.73 -9.89
N ARG A 310 10.62 5.07 -9.99
CA ARG A 310 10.30 3.87 -9.22
C ARG A 310 10.15 2.68 -10.14
N ALA A 311 10.82 1.57 -9.81
CA ALA A 311 10.71 0.31 -10.53
C ALA A 311 10.27 -0.82 -9.60
N ALA A 312 9.29 -1.63 -10.03
CA ALA A 312 8.88 -2.84 -9.32
C ALA A 312 10.01 -3.86 -9.31
N VAL A 313 10.19 -4.57 -8.20
CA VAL A 313 11.16 -5.66 -8.10
C VAL A 313 10.62 -6.89 -8.84
N ARG A 314 11.35 -7.35 -9.86
CA ARG A 314 11.01 -8.48 -10.70
C ARG A 314 12.26 -9.31 -11.02
N GLN A 315 12.09 -10.58 -11.40
CA GLN A 315 13.22 -11.42 -11.83
C GLN A 315 13.99 -10.85 -13.02
N GLN A 316 13.29 -10.10 -13.88
CA GLN A 316 13.87 -9.46 -15.07
C GLN A 316 14.63 -8.14 -14.75
N TRP A 317 14.90 -7.83 -13.49
CA TRP A 317 15.60 -6.60 -13.10
C TRP A 317 16.97 -6.41 -13.80
N PRO A 318 17.75 -7.47 -14.19
CA PRO A 318 19.00 -7.26 -14.91
C PRO A 318 18.80 -6.54 -16.25
N VAL A 319 17.71 -6.84 -16.99
CA VAL A 319 17.38 -6.17 -18.25
C VAL A 319 17.14 -4.66 -18.05
N LEU A 320 16.50 -4.29 -16.92
CA LEU A 320 16.32 -2.88 -16.58
C LEU A 320 17.67 -2.20 -16.28
N VAL A 321 18.54 -2.86 -15.51
CA VAL A 321 19.86 -2.31 -15.13
C VAL A 321 20.75 -2.14 -16.36
N ASP A 322 20.75 -3.11 -17.28
CA ASP A 322 21.50 -3.01 -18.54
C ASP A 322 21.04 -1.79 -19.36
N ALA A 323 19.71 -1.62 -19.51
CA ALA A 323 19.15 -0.48 -20.24
C ALA A 323 19.40 0.87 -19.56
N VAL A 324 19.44 0.92 -18.23
CA VAL A 324 19.83 2.12 -17.47
C VAL A 324 21.31 2.45 -17.70
N THR A 325 22.17 1.43 -17.77
CA THR A 325 23.62 1.59 -18.01
C THR A 325 23.89 2.26 -19.35
N GLU A 326 23.15 1.90 -20.40
CA GLU A 326 23.31 2.51 -21.73
C GLU A 326 23.08 4.03 -21.77
N VAL A 327 22.23 4.56 -20.87
CA VAL A 327 21.93 6.01 -20.81
C VAL A 327 22.98 6.76 -20.00
N LEU A 328 23.64 6.07 -19.06
CA LEU A 328 24.63 6.70 -18.16
C LEU A 328 26.02 6.76 -18.77
N GLN A 329 26.28 6.02 -19.85
CA GLN A 329 27.51 6.06 -20.64
C GLN A 329 27.45 7.15 -21.69
#